data_42ce45bd5a7e743bd6895de486e0ee4a
#
_entry.id   42ce45bd5a7e743bd6895de486e0ee4a
#
_cell.length_a   1.000
_cell.length_b   1.000
_cell.length_c   1.000
_cell.angle_alpha   90.00
_cell.angle_beta   90.00
_cell.angle_gamma   90.00
#
_symmetry.space_group_name_H-M   'P 1'
#
loop_
_entity.id
_entity.type
_entity.pdbx_description
1 polymer ?
#
loop_
_entity_poly.entity_id
_entity_poly.type
_entity_poly.pdbx_seq_one_letter_code
_entity_poly.pdbx_strand_id
1 'polypeptide(L)'
;MDGGPFVTLPLVVTKDPNSGEHNLGMYRAQVFSEKEIGLHWQIHKHGADHAAATGEKQKMPVAICMGGPPELIFSAIAPLPDNLSEYQFAGILGSRSLRITKALTQDLMVPAEADIVIEGYCIPGETRLEGPFGDHFGFYSLTGQYPVMHVTAITARKDAVLPATIVGLPPMEDGYLGEAIGRQFSPVLQFQHRDVTVSYTHLRAHETS
;
A
#
# COMPACT_ATOMS: atom_id res chain seq x y z
N MET A 1 -21.83 -7.13 -1.49
CA MET A 1 -21.25 -7.30 -0.14
C MET A 1 -19.79 -7.67 -0.32
N ASP A 2 -18.90 -7.12 0.51
CA ASP A 2 -17.47 -7.48 0.51
C ASP A 2 -17.27 -8.97 0.80
N GLY A 3 -16.20 -9.55 0.26
CA GLY A 3 -15.88 -10.97 0.44
C GLY A 3 -15.43 -11.36 1.85
N GLY A 4 -15.31 -10.39 2.75
CA GLY A 4 -14.90 -10.57 4.14
C GLY A 4 -14.35 -9.28 4.74
N PRO A 5 -13.67 -9.32 5.90
CA PRO A 5 -13.02 -8.16 6.49
C PRO A 5 -11.79 -7.74 5.68
N PHE A 6 -11.62 -6.42 5.50
CA PHE A 6 -10.46 -5.84 4.81
C PHE A 6 -9.73 -4.82 5.70
N VAL A 7 -8.42 -4.79 5.57
CA VAL A 7 -7.59 -3.66 5.99
C VAL A 7 -7.52 -2.69 4.81
N THR A 8 -8.07 -1.49 4.99
CA THR A 8 -8.30 -0.53 3.91
C THR A 8 -7.21 0.52 3.76
N LEU A 9 -6.36 0.70 4.78
CA LEU A 9 -5.25 1.65 4.76
C LEU A 9 -3.91 0.99 5.18
N PRO A 10 -3.55 -0.18 4.61
CA PRO A 10 -2.33 -0.86 4.97
C PRO A 10 -1.13 -0.29 4.23
N LEU A 11 -0.04 -0.06 4.93
CA LEU A 11 1.27 0.27 4.38
C LEU A 11 2.08 -1.02 4.30
N VAL A 12 2.22 -1.57 3.11
CA VAL A 12 2.87 -2.87 2.89
C VAL A 12 4.34 -2.66 2.56
N VAL A 13 5.19 -3.21 3.39
CA VAL A 13 6.65 -3.21 3.22
C VAL A 13 7.09 -4.52 2.58
N THR A 14 7.84 -4.42 1.51
CA THR A 14 8.53 -5.53 0.85
C THR A 14 9.99 -5.16 0.62
N LYS A 15 10.81 -6.14 0.27
CA LYS A 15 12.24 -5.97 0.02
C LYS A 15 12.62 -6.68 -1.27
N ASP A 16 13.34 -5.98 -2.14
CA ASP A 16 13.93 -6.59 -3.32
C ASP A 16 14.99 -7.63 -2.89
N PRO A 17 14.86 -8.89 -3.31
CA PRO A 17 15.81 -9.92 -2.95
C PRO A 17 17.22 -9.72 -3.56
N ASN A 18 17.34 -8.93 -4.63
CA ASN A 18 18.59 -8.69 -5.34
C ASN A 18 19.33 -7.45 -4.83
N SER A 19 18.63 -6.30 -4.74
CA SER A 19 19.25 -5.03 -4.31
C SER A 19 19.19 -4.84 -2.79
N GLY A 20 18.23 -5.47 -2.11
CA GLY A 20 17.96 -5.23 -0.70
C GLY A 20 17.17 -3.96 -0.43
N GLU A 21 16.75 -3.24 -1.45
CA GLU A 21 15.95 -2.03 -1.33
C GLU A 21 14.53 -2.34 -0.85
N HIS A 22 14.00 -1.46 0.00
CA HIS A 22 12.65 -1.57 0.53
C HIS A 22 11.68 -0.74 -0.28
N ASN A 23 10.50 -1.30 -0.51
CA ASN A 23 9.34 -0.60 -1.04
C ASN A 23 8.28 -0.47 0.05
N LEU A 24 7.60 0.66 0.08
CA LEU A 24 6.42 0.91 0.89
C LEU A 24 5.26 1.27 -0.03
N GLY A 25 4.27 0.40 -0.14
CA GLY A 25 3.10 0.63 -0.99
C GLY A 25 1.79 0.42 -0.25
N MET A 26 0.73 1.05 -0.72
CA MET A 26 -0.61 0.85 -0.17
C MET A 26 -1.36 -0.16 -1.03
N TYR A 27 -1.69 -1.31 -0.45
CA TYR A 27 -2.41 -2.40 -1.12
C TYR A 27 -3.46 -2.95 -0.16
N ARG A 28 -4.75 -2.89 -0.53
CA ARG A 28 -5.81 -3.48 0.31
C ARG A 28 -5.49 -4.91 0.67
N ALA A 29 -5.86 -5.31 1.87
CA ALA A 29 -5.56 -6.64 2.38
C ALA A 29 -6.83 -7.29 2.95
N GLN A 30 -7.18 -8.48 2.44
CA GLN A 30 -8.34 -9.25 2.93
C GLN A 30 -7.90 -10.21 4.03
N VAL A 31 -8.56 -10.17 5.18
CA VAL A 31 -8.30 -11.09 6.27
C VAL A 31 -9.04 -12.41 5.99
N PHE A 32 -8.30 -13.48 5.74
CA PHE A 32 -8.85 -14.81 5.50
C PHE A 32 -9.00 -15.63 6.79
N SER A 33 -8.04 -15.48 7.70
CA SER A 33 -8.03 -16.17 8.98
C SER A 33 -7.13 -15.43 9.98
N GLU A 34 -6.98 -15.97 11.18
CA GLU A 34 -6.05 -15.43 12.20
C GLU A 34 -4.57 -15.44 11.74
N LYS A 35 -4.23 -16.20 10.72
CA LYS A 35 -2.86 -16.41 10.25
C LYS A 35 -2.65 -16.15 8.77
N GLU A 36 -3.69 -15.77 8.04
CA GLU A 36 -3.61 -15.58 6.59
C GLU A 36 -4.30 -14.31 6.15
N ILE A 37 -3.60 -13.54 5.32
CA ILE A 37 -4.06 -12.28 4.76
C ILE A 37 -3.80 -12.31 3.25
N GLY A 38 -4.82 -12.00 2.44
CA GLY A 38 -4.68 -11.80 0.99
C GLY A 38 -4.16 -10.41 0.69
N LEU A 39 -3.19 -10.30 -0.22
CA LEU A 39 -2.58 -9.04 -0.61
C LEU A 39 -2.94 -8.72 -2.06
N HIS A 40 -3.67 -7.63 -2.27
CA HIS A 40 -4.08 -7.19 -3.62
C HIS A 40 -2.94 -6.44 -4.32
N TRP A 41 -1.89 -7.16 -4.73
CA TRP A 41 -0.82 -6.56 -5.53
C TRP A 41 -1.24 -6.37 -6.98
N GLN A 42 -1.12 -5.15 -7.47
CA GLN A 42 -1.29 -4.85 -8.88
C GLN A 42 -0.03 -5.24 -9.66
N ILE A 43 -0.21 -5.71 -10.90
CA ILE A 43 0.83 -6.31 -11.76
C ILE A 43 2.04 -5.37 -12.01
N HIS A 44 1.83 -4.04 -11.95
CA HIS A 44 2.87 -3.04 -12.23
C HIS A 44 3.32 -2.30 -10.97
N LYS A 45 3.34 -2.96 -9.82
CA LYS A 45 3.78 -2.38 -8.55
C LYS A 45 4.97 -3.15 -8.00
N HIS A 46 5.90 -2.44 -7.36
CA HIS A 46 7.15 -3.02 -6.82
C HIS A 46 6.93 -4.25 -5.94
N GLY A 47 5.82 -4.33 -5.20
CA GLY A 47 5.49 -5.55 -4.43
C GLY A 47 5.31 -6.80 -5.30
N ALA A 48 4.73 -6.65 -6.51
CA ALA A 48 4.63 -7.75 -7.47
C ALA A 48 5.98 -8.07 -8.12
N ASP A 49 6.80 -7.04 -8.40
CA ASP A 49 8.14 -7.22 -8.96
C ASP A 49 9.06 -7.95 -7.97
N HIS A 50 8.99 -7.61 -6.67
CA HIS A 50 9.72 -8.30 -5.62
C HIS A 50 9.29 -9.77 -5.49
N ALA A 51 7.98 -10.04 -5.60
CA ALA A 51 7.47 -11.41 -5.61
C ALA A 51 7.95 -12.20 -6.83
N ALA A 52 8.00 -11.58 -8.02
CA ALA A 52 8.51 -12.20 -9.23
C ALA A 52 10.03 -12.46 -9.17
N ALA A 53 10.78 -11.56 -8.52
CA ALA A 53 12.22 -11.69 -8.33
C ALA A 53 12.59 -12.73 -7.26
N THR A 54 11.67 -13.02 -6.33
CA THR A 54 11.84 -14.07 -5.33
C THR A 54 11.66 -15.44 -6.00
N GLY A 55 12.63 -16.34 -5.82
CA GLY A 55 12.55 -17.68 -6.43
C GLY A 55 11.33 -18.48 -5.95
N GLU A 56 10.80 -19.34 -6.82
CA GLU A 56 9.72 -20.26 -6.48
C GLU A 56 10.02 -21.01 -5.18
N LYS A 57 9.03 -21.11 -4.29
CA LYS A 57 9.13 -21.74 -2.96
C LYS A 57 10.04 -21.03 -1.94
N GLN A 58 10.61 -19.89 -2.27
CA GLN A 58 11.31 -19.05 -1.29
C GLN A 58 10.29 -18.17 -0.55
N LYS A 59 10.53 -17.96 0.74
CA LYS A 59 9.72 -17.06 1.55
C LYS A 59 10.11 -15.61 1.26
N MET A 60 9.19 -14.85 0.68
CA MET A 60 9.36 -13.42 0.52
C MET A 60 8.86 -12.71 1.79
N PRO A 61 9.71 -11.99 2.53
CA PRO A 61 9.30 -11.28 3.73
C PRO A 61 8.35 -10.13 3.39
N VAL A 62 7.29 -9.99 4.18
CA VAL A 62 6.29 -8.93 4.04
C VAL A 62 5.93 -8.40 5.43
N ALA A 63 5.72 -7.09 5.55
CA ALA A 63 5.12 -6.50 6.73
C ALA A 63 3.98 -5.54 6.32
N ILE A 64 2.88 -5.58 7.07
CA ILE A 64 1.78 -4.62 6.94
C ILE A 64 1.87 -3.69 8.14
N CYS A 65 2.12 -2.41 7.88
CA CYS A 65 2.16 -1.36 8.89
C CYS A 65 0.88 -0.53 8.83
N MET A 66 0.32 -0.20 9.97
CA MET A 66 -0.86 0.65 10.07
C MET A 66 -0.58 1.79 11.03
N GLY A 67 -1.07 2.99 10.69
CA GLY A 67 -0.80 4.19 11.48
C GLY A 67 0.56 4.83 11.19
N GLY A 68 0.97 5.69 12.11
CA GLY A 68 2.14 6.53 11.94
C GLY A 68 1.80 7.91 11.34
N PRO A 69 2.82 8.69 10.97
CA PRO A 69 2.63 10.06 10.51
C PRO A 69 1.96 10.12 9.13
N PRO A 70 1.11 11.14 8.87
CA PRO A 70 0.37 11.27 7.60
C PRO A 70 1.27 11.31 6.36
N GLU A 71 2.46 11.90 6.45
CA GLU A 71 3.45 11.94 5.37
C GLU A 71 3.90 10.55 4.93
N LEU A 72 3.92 9.58 5.84
CA LEU A 72 4.23 8.18 5.53
C LEU A 72 3.11 7.54 4.73
N ILE A 73 1.86 7.76 5.15
CA ILE A 73 0.66 7.25 4.47
C ILE A 73 0.59 7.81 3.05
N PHE A 74 0.81 9.12 2.90
CA PHE A 74 0.82 9.78 1.60
C PHE A 74 1.94 9.27 0.69
N SER A 75 3.12 9.01 1.24
CA SER A 75 4.26 8.51 0.47
C SER A 75 4.01 7.13 -0.15
N ALA A 76 3.26 6.28 0.53
CA ALA A 76 2.94 4.93 0.06
C ALA A 76 2.03 4.90 -1.19
N ILE A 77 1.38 6.02 -1.53
CA ILE A 77 0.54 6.15 -2.73
C ILE A 77 1.16 7.09 -3.78
N ALA A 78 2.26 7.75 -3.47
CA ALA A 78 2.89 8.71 -4.34
C ALA A 78 3.52 8.03 -5.57
N PRO A 79 3.35 8.58 -6.79
CA PRO A 79 3.98 8.06 -8.00
C PRO A 79 5.45 8.53 -8.06
N LEU A 80 6.29 7.88 -7.26
CA LEU A 80 7.71 8.22 -7.17
C LEU A 80 8.51 7.56 -8.29
N PRO A 81 9.62 8.18 -8.73
CA PRO A 81 10.57 7.53 -9.61
C PRO A 81 11.35 6.43 -8.85
N ASP A 82 11.82 5.41 -9.56
CA ASP A 82 12.46 4.21 -9.01
C ASP A 82 13.66 4.48 -8.08
N ASN A 83 14.31 5.62 -8.24
CA ASN A 83 15.48 6.00 -7.44
C ASN A 83 15.17 6.82 -6.18
N LEU A 84 13.89 7.00 -5.86
CA LEU A 84 13.43 7.70 -4.66
C LEU A 84 12.50 6.80 -3.85
N SER A 85 12.97 6.36 -2.68
CA SER A 85 12.13 5.53 -1.83
C SER A 85 11.04 6.34 -1.11
N GLU A 86 9.93 5.67 -0.82
CA GLU A 86 8.80 6.24 -0.07
C GLU A 86 9.25 6.73 1.32
N TYR A 87 10.21 6.04 1.93
CA TYR A 87 10.77 6.46 3.22
C TYR A 87 11.53 7.79 3.13
N GLN A 88 12.29 7.99 2.07
CA GLN A 88 12.99 9.27 1.81
C GLN A 88 11.98 10.37 1.52
N PHE A 89 10.99 10.09 0.70
CA PHE A 89 9.94 11.04 0.37
C PHE A 89 9.11 11.45 1.59
N ALA A 90 8.76 10.51 2.45
CA ALA A 90 8.10 10.80 3.74
C ALA A 90 8.96 11.74 4.61
N GLY A 91 10.28 11.52 4.64
CA GLY A 91 11.21 12.41 5.34
C GLY A 91 11.23 13.83 4.76
N ILE A 92 11.19 13.96 3.44
CA ILE A 92 11.12 15.26 2.75
C ILE A 92 9.81 15.97 3.11
N LEU A 93 8.67 15.30 3.00
CA LEU A 93 7.36 15.86 3.31
C LEU A 93 7.25 16.31 4.78
N GLY A 94 7.73 15.46 5.69
CA GLY A 94 7.72 15.76 7.13
C GLY A 94 8.84 16.72 7.59
N SER A 95 9.74 17.12 6.66
CA SER A 95 10.92 17.95 7.00
C SER A 95 11.73 17.38 8.17
N ARG A 96 11.79 16.06 8.27
CA ARG A 96 12.49 15.31 9.32
C ARG A 96 12.94 13.94 8.85
N SER A 97 13.94 13.36 9.48
CA SER A 97 14.29 11.97 9.20
C SER A 97 13.19 11.04 9.69
N LEU A 98 12.69 10.17 8.81
CA LEU A 98 11.80 9.11 9.19
C LEU A 98 12.57 8.06 9.98
N ARG A 99 12.06 7.66 11.14
CA ARG A 99 12.65 6.60 11.95
C ARG A 99 12.16 5.24 11.46
N ILE A 100 13.09 4.36 11.18
CA ILE A 100 12.81 2.96 10.83
C ILE A 100 13.45 2.03 11.86
N THR A 101 12.89 0.85 12.03
CA THR A 101 13.39 -0.18 12.94
C THR A 101 13.32 -1.56 12.28
N LYS A 102 14.13 -2.47 12.75
CA LYS A 102 14.08 -3.86 12.26
C LYS A 102 12.78 -4.53 12.71
N ALA A 103 12.14 -5.22 11.79
CA ALA A 103 11.00 -6.08 12.11
C ALA A 103 11.40 -7.23 13.06
N LEU A 104 10.46 -7.75 13.82
CA LEU A 104 10.71 -8.73 14.88
C LEU A 104 11.05 -10.10 14.32
N THR A 105 10.32 -10.53 13.29
CA THR A 105 10.40 -11.90 12.74
C THR A 105 10.83 -11.95 11.28
N GLN A 106 10.86 -10.81 10.61
CA GLN A 106 11.19 -10.70 9.18
C GLN A 106 12.46 -9.86 8.97
N ASP A 107 13.20 -10.14 7.90
CA ASP A 107 14.35 -9.31 7.50
C ASP A 107 13.91 -8.07 6.73
N LEU A 108 13.18 -7.21 7.43
CA LEU A 108 12.64 -5.96 6.93
C LEU A 108 12.93 -4.80 7.87
N MET A 109 13.04 -3.60 7.29
CA MET A 109 13.02 -2.34 8.02
C MET A 109 11.63 -1.73 7.91
N VAL A 110 10.96 -1.55 9.03
CA VAL A 110 9.60 -1.02 9.12
C VAL A 110 9.59 0.36 9.80
N PRO A 111 8.59 1.21 9.54
CA PRO A 111 8.46 2.49 10.22
C PRO A 111 8.34 2.32 11.74
N ALA A 112 9.24 2.95 12.48
CA ALA A 112 9.25 2.86 13.95
C ALA A 112 8.06 3.57 14.62
N GLU A 113 7.36 4.41 13.86
CA GLU A 113 6.20 5.18 14.32
C GLU A 113 4.86 4.53 13.93
N ALA A 114 4.88 3.37 13.26
CA ALA A 114 3.67 2.60 13.00
C ALA A 114 2.97 2.21 14.31
N ASP A 115 1.66 2.27 14.32
CA ASP A 115 0.85 1.90 15.49
C ASP A 115 0.70 0.40 15.64
N ILE A 116 0.53 -0.30 14.51
CA ILE A 116 0.41 -1.76 14.44
C ILE A 116 1.29 -2.25 13.29
N VAL A 117 2.03 -3.34 13.54
CA VAL A 117 2.80 -4.03 12.51
C VAL A 117 2.43 -5.50 12.51
N ILE A 118 1.97 -5.99 11.36
CA ILE A 118 1.71 -7.42 11.11
C ILE A 118 2.85 -7.92 10.23
N GLU A 119 3.61 -8.87 10.73
CA GLU A 119 4.76 -9.45 10.04
C GLU A 119 4.45 -10.85 9.52
N GLY A 120 5.02 -11.19 8.39
CA GLY A 120 4.84 -12.49 7.77
C GLY A 120 5.63 -12.67 6.49
N TYR A 121 5.23 -13.65 5.73
CA TYR A 121 5.86 -13.96 4.43
C TYR A 121 4.83 -14.43 3.42
N CYS A 122 5.11 -14.20 2.15
CA CYS A 122 4.42 -14.83 1.03
C CYS A 122 5.30 -15.90 0.41
N ILE A 123 4.68 -16.91 -0.19
CA ILE A 123 5.35 -17.89 -1.05
C ILE A 123 4.92 -17.57 -2.49
N PRO A 124 5.84 -17.16 -3.38
CA PRO A 124 5.49 -16.87 -4.77
C PRO A 124 4.76 -18.04 -5.42
N GLY A 125 3.66 -17.74 -6.12
CA GLY A 125 2.78 -18.74 -6.71
C GLY A 125 1.68 -19.26 -5.79
N GLU A 126 1.76 -19.07 -4.48
CA GLU A 126 0.64 -19.37 -3.57
C GLU A 126 -0.39 -18.25 -3.62
N THR A 127 -1.59 -18.60 -4.07
CA THR A 127 -2.70 -17.64 -4.22
C THR A 127 -3.98 -18.15 -3.59
N ARG A 128 -4.89 -17.22 -3.27
CA ARG A 128 -6.24 -17.50 -2.80
C ARG A 128 -7.24 -16.52 -3.41
N LEU A 129 -8.48 -16.94 -3.51
CA LEU A 129 -9.56 -16.09 -4.00
C LEU A 129 -9.78 -14.91 -3.06
N GLU A 130 -9.59 -13.70 -3.56
CA GLU A 130 -9.81 -12.42 -2.87
C GLU A 130 -10.99 -11.68 -3.49
N GLY A 131 -11.69 -10.92 -2.67
CA GLY A 131 -12.83 -10.12 -3.09
C GLY A 131 -14.17 -10.85 -3.00
N PRO A 132 -15.25 -10.23 -3.52
CA PRO A 132 -15.29 -8.88 -4.06
C PRO A 132 -15.05 -7.82 -2.98
N PHE A 133 -14.64 -6.62 -3.39
CA PHE A 133 -14.39 -5.48 -2.53
C PHE A 133 -15.13 -4.25 -3.05
N GLY A 134 -15.82 -3.52 -2.17
CA GLY A 134 -16.44 -2.23 -2.51
C GLY A 134 -15.36 -1.19 -2.77
N ASP A 135 -15.09 -0.91 -4.05
CA ASP A 135 -13.98 -0.09 -4.47
C ASP A 135 -14.33 1.41 -4.51
N HIS A 136 -13.30 2.25 -4.59
CA HIS A 136 -13.41 3.71 -4.59
C HIS A 136 -14.17 4.29 -5.80
N PHE A 137 -14.41 3.51 -6.84
CA PHE A 137 -15.28 3.88 -7.97
C PHE A 137 -16.78 3.74 -7.68
N GLY A 138 -17.17 3.22 -6.49
CA GLY A 138 -18.56 2.99 -6.12
C GLY A 138 -19.13 1.66 -6.63
N PHE A 139 -18.29 0.79 -7.17
CA PHE A 139 -18.67 -0.53 -7.65
C PHE A 139 -17.83 -1.61 -6.95
N TYR A 140 -18.38 -2.82 -6.88
CA TYR A 140 -17.62 -3.95 -6.40
C TYR A 140 -16.60 -4.43 -7.42
N SER A 141 -15.36 -4.65 -6.97
CA SER A 141 -14.35 -5.32 -7.78
C SER A 141 -14.72 -6.78 -8.03
N LEU A 142 -14.20 -7.34 -9.11
CA LEU A 142 -14.29 -8.78 -9.36
C LEU A 142 -13.41 -9.53 -8.34
N THR A 143 -13.77 -10.79 -8.08
CA THR A 143 -12.91 -11.72 -7.35
C THR A 143 -11.71 -12.13 -8.21
N GLY A 144 -10.57 -12.36 -7.59
CA GLY A 144 -9.35 -12.79 -8.28
C GLY A 144 -8.44 -13.61 -7.38
N GLN A 145 -7.46 -14.27 -8.01
CA GLN A 145 -6.42 -15.01 -7.29
C GLN A 145 -5.30 -14.05 -6.92
N TYR A 146 -5.06 -13.88 -5.62
CA TYR A 146 -4.04 -12.98 -5.09
C TYR A 146 -3.14 -13.67 -4.08
N PRO A 147 -1.88 -13.21 -3.93
CA PRO A 147 -0.93 -13.79 -2.99
C PRO A 147 -1.44 -13.83 -1.56
N VAL A 148 -1.03 -14.87 -0.85
CA VAL A 148 -1.35 -15.07 0.57
C VAL A 148 -0.12 -14.77 1.42
N MET A 149 -0.30 -13.91 2.42
CA MET A 149 0.67 -13.64 3.46
C MET A 149 0.37 -14.53 4.68
N HIS A 150 1.36 -15.31 5.09
CA HIS A 150 1.32 -16.09 6.33
C HIS A 150 1.85 -15.24 7.49
N VAL A 151 1.00 -14.95 8.44
CA VAL A 151 1.31 -14.08 9.59
C VAL A 151 2.21 -14.83 10.59
N THR A 152 3.30 -14.19 10.99
CA THR A 152 4.26 -14.72 11.97
C THR A 152 4.25 -13.96 13.30
N ALA A 153 3.94 -12.65 13.27
CA ALA A 153 3.84 -11.83 14.46
C ALA A 153 2.91 -10.64 14.22
N ILE A 154 2.32 -10.17 15.29
CA ILE A 154 1.59 -8.88 15.33
C ILE A 154 2.11 -8.11 16.54
N THR A 155 2.57 -6.90 16.31
CA THR A 155 3.00 -5.96 17.36
C THR A 155 2.15 -4.70 17.28
N ALA A 156 1.87 -4.11 18.42
CA ALA A 156 1.11 -2.87 18.53
C ALA A 156 1.67 -1.99 19.64
N ARG A 157 1.56 -0.69 19.46
CA ARG A 157 1.80 0.27 20.53
C ARG A 157 0.74 0.12 21.61
N LYS A 158 1.05 0.54 22.84
CA LYS A 158 0.08 0.49 23.96
C LYS A 158 -1.15 1.37 23.70
N ASP A 159 -0.93 2.47 23.01
CA ASP A 159 -1.90 3.50 22.63
C ASP A 159 -2.17 3.50 21.12
N ALA A 160 -2.10 2.31 20.49
CA ALA A 160 -2.25 2.18 19.05
C ALA A 160 -3.60 2.70 18.58
N VAL A 161 -3.58 3.46 17.49
CA VAL A 161 -4.76 3.91 16.75
C VAL A 161 -4.80 3.20 15.41
N LEU A 162 -5.91 2.54 15.11
CA LEU A 162 -6.10 1.90 13.80
C LEU A 162 -6.70 2.92 12.82
N PRO A 163 -5.91 3.43 11.87
CA PRO A 163 -6.45 4.23 10.79
C PRO A 163 -7.19 3.32 9.80
N ALA A 164 -8.35 3.75 9.38
CA ALA A 164 -9.14 3.05 8.38
C ALA A 164 -9.85 4.07 7.48
N THR A 165 -10.13 3.67 6.25
CA THR A 165 -10.93 4.43 5.30
C THR A 165 -12.27 3.73 5.07
N ILE A 166 -13.30 4.52 4.78
CA ILE A 166 -14.58 4.01 4.27
C ILE A 166 -14.50 4.12 2.75
N VAL A 167 -14.07 3.05 2.11
CA VAL A 167 -13.96 3.00 0.66
C VAL A 167 -15.34 2.87 0.02
N GLY A 168 -15.61 3.63 -1.03
CA GLY A 168 -16.90 3.57 -1.69
C GLY A 168 -17.15 4.70 -2.69
N LEU A 169 -18.43 4.97 -2.97
CA LEU A 169 -18.83 6.03 -3.92
C LEU A 169 -18.28 7.40 -3.49
N PRO A 170 -17.60 8.12 -4.38
CA PRO A 170 -17.10 9.47 -4.10
C PRO A 170 -18.20 10.46 -3.68
N PRO A 171 -17.84 11.48 -2.86
CA PRO A 171 -16.51 11.76 -2.32
C PRO A 171 -16.25 10.98 -1.02
N MET A 172 -15.28 10.09 -1.04
CA MET A 172 -14.72 9.41 0.13
C MET A 172 -13.23 9.74 0.24
N GLU A 173 -12.52 9.14 1.19
CA GLU A 173 -11.12 9.45 1.50
C GLU A 173 -10.21 9.33 0.28
N ASP A 174 -10.44 8.32 -0.55
CA ASP A 174 -9.66 8.08 -1.78
C ASP A 174 -9.79 9.23 -2.79
N GLY A 175 -10.93 9.92 -2.82
CA GLY A 175 -11.13 11.12 -3.62
C GLY A 175 -10.20 12.26 -3.21
N TYR A 176 -10.08 12.50 -1.91
CA TYR A 176 -9.19 13.54 -1.37
C TYR A 176 -7.71 13.17 -1.53
N LEU A 177 -7.37 11.90 -1.33
CA LEU A 177 -6.01 11.41 -1.55
C LEU A 177 -5.62 11.54 -3.04
N GLY A 178 -6.50 11.16 -3.95
CA GLY A 178 -6.29 11.31 -5.40
C GLY A 178 -6.16 12.77 -5.82
N GLU A 179 -6.97 13.68 -5.27
CA GLU A 179 -6.85 15.12 -5.52
C GLU A 179 -5.52 15.67 -5.02
N ALA A 180 -5.09 15.29 -3.84
CA ALA A 180 -3.81 15.72 -3.27
C ALA A 180 -2.63 15.25 -4.12
N ILE A 181 -2.63 13.99 -4.56
CA ILE A 181 -1.63 13.44 -5.50
C ILE A 181 -1.64 14.23 -6.81
N GLY A 182 -2.82 14.43 -7.41
CA GLY A 182 -2.96 15.19 -8.65
C GLY A 182 -2.36 16.59 -8.55
N ARG A 183 -2.69 17.32 -7.49
CA ARG A 183 -2.16 18.67 -7.25
C ARG A 183 -0.64 18.70 -7.08
N GLN A 184 -0.08 17.76 -6.33
CA GLN A 184 1.36 17.74 -6.04
C GLN A 184 2.19 17.29 -7.25
N PHE A 185 1.73 16.31 -8.00
CA PHE A 185 2.51 15.72 -9.10
C PHE A 185 2.18 16.28 -10.48
N SER A 186 1.10 17.05 -10.65
CA SER A 186 0.80 17.73 -11.92
C SER A 186 1.95 18.59 -12.46
N PRO A 187 2.70 19.37 -11.66
CA PRO A 187 3.83 20.13 -12.17
C PRO A 187 4.94 19.25 -12.76
N VAL A 188 5.16 18.06 -12.17
CA VAL A 188 6.15 17.09 -12.67
C VAL A 188 5.69 16.52 -14.01
N LEU A 189 4.42 16.16 -14.14
CA LEU A 189 3.83 15.69 -15.39
C LEU A 189 3.89 16.77 -16.48
N GLN A 190 3.59 18.02 -16.16
CA GLN A 190 3.67 19.15 -17.08
C GLN A 190 5.11 19.45 -17.51
N PHE A 191 6.08 19.22 -16.65
CA PHE A 191 7.50 19.36 -17.00
C PHE A 191 7.94 18.29 -18.00
N GLN A 192 7.46 17.06 -17.85
CA GLN A 192 7.75 15.95 -18.75
C GLN A 192 6.94 16.02 -20.05
N HIS A 193 5.70 16.47 -19.96
CA HIS A 193 4.72 16.50 -21.05
C HIS A 193 4.08 17.88 -21.14
N ARG A 194 4.69 18.78 -21.93
CA ARG A 194 4.30 20.19 -22.04
C ARG A 194 2.87 20.41 -22.55
N ASP A 195 2.30 19.42 -23.23
CA ASP A 195 0.94 19.46 -23.77
C ASP A 195 -0.13 19.09 -22.72
N VAL A 196 0.26 18.62 -21.55
CA VAL A 196 -0.65 18.32 -20.44
C VAL A 196 -1.00 19.62 -19.70
N THR A 197 -2.15 20.19 -20.03
CA THR A 197 -2.65 21.44 -19.41
C THR A 197 -3.57 21.20 -18.23
N VAL A 198 -4.20 20.01 -18.17
CA VAL A 198 -5.16 19.63 -17.12
C VAL A 198 -5.01 18.15 -16.78
N SER A 199 -4.98 17.85 -15.49
CA SER A 199 -5.09 16.49 -14.98
C SER A 199 -6.41 16.34 -14.23
N TYR A 200 -7.29 15.44 -14.69
CA TYR A 200 -8.50 15.04 -13.98
C TYR A 200 -8.37 13.63 -13.44
N THR A 201 -8.70 13.45 -12.18
CA THR A 201 -9.11 12.14 -11.69
C THR A 201 -10.61 12.00 -11.97
N HIS A 202 -11.06 10.90 -12.58
CA HIS A 202 -12.46 10.66 -12.99
C HIS A 202 -13.49 10.65 -11.84
N LEU A 203 -13.08 10.95 -10.63
CA LEU A 203 -13.93 10.97 -9.43
C LEU A 203 -15.04 12.06 -9.46
N ARG A 204 -15.00 13.00 -10.42
CA ARG A 204 -16.02 14.06 -10.58
C ARG A 204 -16.80 13.99 -11.90
N ALA A 205 -16.66 12.96 -12.70
CA ALA A 205 -17.31 12.89 -14.02
C ALA A 205 -18.85 12.78 -13.99
N HIS A 206 -19.46 12.69 -12.81
CA HIS A 206 -20.92 12.57 -12.65
C HIS A 206 -21.61 13.81 -12.06
N GLU A 207 -20.91 14.93 -11.86
CA GLU A 207 -21.54 16.15 -11.34
C GLU A 207 -22.07 17.13 -12.42
N THR A 208 -22.03 16.74 -13.70
CA THR A 208 -22.58 17.58 -14.79
C THR A 208 -23.70 16.84 -15.51
N SER A 209 -24.87 16.76 -14.88
CA SER A 209 -26.14 16.58 -15.58
C SER A 209 -27.27 17.22 -14.79
#